data_3d1e517bc41efeb1906eb72b4af50520
#
_entry.id   3d1e517bc41efeb1906eb72b4af50520
#
_cell.length_a   1.000
_cell.length_b   1.000
_cell.length_c   1.000
_cell.angle_alpha   90.00
_cell.angle_beta   90.00
_cell.angle_gamma   90.00
#
_symmetry.space_group_name_H-M   'P 1'
#
loop_
_entity.id
_entity.type
_entity.pdbx_description
1 polymer ?
#
loop_
_entity_poly.entity_id
_entity_poly.type
_entity_poly.pdbx_seq_one_letter_code
_entity_poly.pdbx_strand_id
1 'polypeptide(L)'
;PTVERTSNFLPIRSRHAKEVLKNLKEDSGTGPDLPAAKVLKHCFSSLAIPVAMLARLILKNGIWPAMWKVHWILPLYKKKAVFDAANYRGVHLTPQLSKVVERLLGRFLLPFFEATDAYGPNQFAYAKGKGCKDALATNVLQWIWWLHNGYQIALYCSDVSGAFDRVKATKLVEKLQKKGVTGDILNVIQSWLGEREAKVVVNGTFSKTAKLNNMVFQGTVWGPPLWNCFFEDARAPVRKSGFDETVFADDLNCFKSFDKDVPNPKIMTSLEKCQSNLQS
;
A
#
# COMPACT_ATOMS: atom_id res chain seq x y z
N PRO A 1 14.97 10.57 -16.22
CA PRO A 1 15.08 11.78 -15.42
C PRO A 1 15.77 11.42 -14.12
N THR A 2 16.98 11.90 -13.95
CA THR A 2 17.75 11.77 -12.72
C THR A 2 17.04 12.56 -11.63
N VAL A 3 16.54 11.87 -10.62
CA VAL A 3 15.87 12.50 -9.48
C VAL A 3 16.96 13.16 -8.61
N GLU A 4 17.17 14.44 -8.78
CA GLU A 4 18.10 15.26 -7.99
C GLU A 4 17.63 15.55 -6.55
N ARG A 5 16.52 14.97 -6.09
CA ARG A 5 16.00 15.19 -4.73
C ARG A 5 16.13 13.93 -3.90
N THR A 6 17.32 13.73 -3.36
CA THR A 6 17.53 12.76 -2.28
C THR A 6 17.07 13.37 -0.96
N SER A 7 16.17 12.69 -0.26
CA SER A 7 15.67 13.12 1.06
C SER A 7 16.65 12.78 2.18
N ASN A 8 17.89 13.29 2.11
CA ASN A 8 18.92 13.02 3.13
C ASN A 8 18.66 13.70 4.49
N PHE A 9 17.68 14.57 4.58
CA PHE A 9 17.35 15.25 5.82
C PHE A 9 15.85 15.37 6.02
N LEU A 10 15.29 14.59 6.96
CA LEU A 10 13.90 14.71 7.37
C LEU A 10 13.81 15.57 8.64
N PRO A 11 13.25 16.78 8.57
CA PRO A 11 13.17 17.71 9.71
C PRO A 11 12.05 17.29 10.68
N ILE A 12 12.25 16.17 11.39
CA ILE A 12 11.27 15.68 12.38
C ILE A 12 11.29 16.61 13.59
N ARG A 13 10.20 17.34 13.80
CA ARG A 13 10.02 18.25 14.95
C ARG A 13 8.93 17.74 15.88
N SER A 14 9.01 18.12 17.17
CA SER A 14 8.00 17.75 18.18
C SER A 14 6.58 18.22 17.80
N ARG A 15 6.44 19.35 17.11
CA ARG A 15 5.14 19.81 16.60
C ARG A 15 4.49 18.79 15.64
N HIS A 16 5.28 18.11 14.81
CA HIS A 16 4.75 17.08 13.90
C HIS A 16 4.28 15.85 14.67
N ALA A 17 5.03 15.43 15.69
CA ALA A 17 4.63 14.34 16.59
C ALA A 17 3.36 14.71 17.37
N LYS A 18 3.29 15.94 17.89
CA LYS A 18 2.12 16.48 18.58
C LYS A 18 0.85 16.41 17.70
N GLU A 19 0.97 16.83 16.45
CA GLU A 19 -0.14 16.81 15.49
C GLU A 19 -0.58 15.38 15.15
N VAL A 20 0.36 14.46 14.91
CA VAL A 20 0.05 13.03 14.65
C VAL A 20 -0.67 12.40 15.84
N LEU A 21 -0.17 12.61 17.06
CA LEU A 21 -0.77 12.08 18.27
C LEU A 21 -2.17 12.64 18.51
N LYS A 22 -2.37 13.95 18.35
CA LYS A 22 -3.66 14.63 18.52
C LYS A 22 -4.73 14.09 17.57
N ASN A 23 -4.33 13.69 16.35
CA ASN A 23 -5.24 13.22 15.30
C ASN A 23 -5.42 11.68 15.28
N LEU A 24 -5.00 10.96 16.33
CA LEU A 24 -5.25 9.53 16.42
C LEU A 24 -6.75 9.23 16.53
N LYS A 25 -7.19 8.16 15.85
CA LYS A 25 -8.52 7.60 16.03
C LYS A 25 -8.52 6.80 17.33
N GLU A 26 -9.40 7.14 18.26
CA GLU A 26 -9.43 6.59 19.62
C GLU A 26 -9.81 5.11 19.65
N ASP A 27 -10.66 4.69 18.74
CA ASP A 27 -11.17 3.34 18.55
C ASP A 27 -10.27 2.42 17.72
N SER A 28 -9.05 2.87 17.39
CA SER A 28 -8.08 2.04 16.66
C SER A 28 -7.71 0.80 17.49
N GLY A 29 -7.75 -0.38 16.85
CA GLY A 29 -7.39 -1.64 17.48
C GLY A 29 -5.99 -1.61 18.07
N THR A 30 -5.85 -2.06 19.30
CA THR A 30 -4.57 -2.21 20.04
C THR A 30 -3.74 -3.35 19.48
N GLY A 31 -2.43 -3.13 19.43
CA GLY A 31 -1.45 -4.17 19.08
C GLY A 31 -0.83 -4.83 20.32
N PRO A 32 0.25 -5.59 20.13
CA PRO A 32 0.95 -6.29 21.22
C PRO A 32 1.54 -5.41 22.31
N ASP A 33 1.71 -4.11 22.04
CA ASP A 33 2.25 -3.12 23.01
C ASP A 33 1.21 -2.63 24.03
N LEU A 34 -0.05 -3.02 23.87
CA LEU A 34 -1.19 -2.73 24.75
C LEU A 34 -1.62 -1.25 24.88
N PRO A 35 -0.82 -0.17 24.73
CA PRO A 35 -1.33 1.18 24.85
C PRO A 35 -2.45 1.44 23.85
N ALA A 36 -3.62 1.83 24.34
CA ALA A 36 -4.74 2.22 23.49
C ALA A 36 -4.42 3.54 22.79
N ALA A 37 -4.88 3.70 21.53
CA ALA A 37 -4.72 4.95 20.78
C ALA A 37 -5.32 6.15 21.53
N LYS A 38 -6.40 5.95 22.29
CA LYS A 38 -7.02 6.94 23.18
C LYS A 38 -6.03 7.50 24.19
N VAL A 39 -5.24 6.63 24.87
CA VAL A 39 -4.24 7.05 25.86
C VAL A 39 -3.16 7.89 25.19
N LEU A 40 -2.59 7.42 24.08
CA LEU A 40 -1.58 8.17 23.32
C LEU A 40 -2.10 9.53 22.85
N LYS A 41 -3.36 9.59 22.42
CA LYS A 41 -4.01 10.84 22.02
C LYS A 41 -4.16 11.82 23.19
N HIS A 42 -4.64 11.39 24.35
CA HIS A 42 -4.81 12.27 25.50
C HIS A 42 -3.48 12.77 26.07
N CYS A 43 -2.42 11.96 25.97
CA CYS A 43 -1.06 12.34 26.39
C CYS A 43 -0.25 13.04 25.29
N PHE A 44 -0.87 13.54 24.22
CA PHE A 44 -0.18 14.05 23.04
C PHE A 44 0.86 15.14 23.36
N SER A 45 0.59 16.01 24.32
CA SER A 45 1.51 17.10 24.72
C SER A 45 2.79 16.57 25.36
N SER A 46 2.68 15.63 26.30
CA SER A 46 3.82 15.06 27.02
C SER A 46 4.62 14.10 26.12
N LEU A 47 3.94 13.39 25.20
CA LEU A 47 4.57 12.41 24.31
C LEU A 47 5.20 13.03 23.07
N ALA A 48 4.90 14.28 22.72
CA ALA A 48 5.36 14.90 21.48
C ALA A 48 6.89 14.96 21.35
N ILE A 49 7.59 15.31 22.41
CA ILE A 49 9.06 15.39 22.42
C ILE A 49 9.68 13.98 22.38
N PRO A 50 9.34 13.05 23.30
CA PRO A 50 9.89 11.69 23.27
C PRO A 50 9.66 10.97 21.95
N VAL A 51 8.46 11.07 21.36
CA VAL A 51 8.13 10.44 20.07
C VAL A 51 8.95 11.03 18.92
N ALA A 52 9.14 12.36 18.90
CA ALA A 52 9.98 12.99 17.89
C ALA A 52 11.45 12.59 18.03
N MET A 53 11.94 12.46 19.26
CA MET A 53 13.31 11.98 19.52
C MET A 53 13.49 10.53 19.10
N LEU A 54 12.53 9.66 19.42
CA LEU A 54 12.53 8.26 19.02
C LEU A 54 12.52 8.11 17.49
N ALA A 55 11.67 8.85 16.81
CA ALA A 55 11.60 8.83 15.34
C ALA A 55 12.93 9.28 14.68
N ARG A 56 13.60 10.30 15.25
CA ARG A 56 14.94 10.72 14.80
C ARG A 56 15.99 9.64 15.03
N LEU A 57 15.94 8.96 16.19
CA LEU A 57 16.87 7.89 16.53
C LEU A 57 16.69 6.69 15.58
N ILE A 58 15.44 6.30 15.29
CA ILE A 58 15.11 5.26 14.32
C ILE A 58 15.66 5.62 12.94
N LEU A 59 15.45 6.87 12.49
CA LEU A 59 15.94 7.35 11.21
C LEU A 59 17.48 7.33 11.16
N LYS A 60 18.13 7.89 12.16
CA LYS A 60 19.61 7.96 12.24
C LYS A 60 20.25 6.57 12.22
N ASN A 61 19.67 5.60 12.91
CA ASN A 61 20.21 4.25 12.98
C ASN A 61 19.78 3.35 11.82
N GLY A 62 18.77 3.74 11.03
CA GLY A 62 18.19 2.90 9.97
C GLY A 62 17.52 1.63 10.50
N ILE A 63 17.14 1.58 11.78
CA ILE A 63 16.66 0.35 12.45
C ILE A 63 15.24 0.56 12.98
N TRP A 64 14.32 -0.32 12.57
CA TRP A 64 13.00 -0.40 13.16
C TRP A 64 13.02 -1.23 14.43
N PRO A 65 12.44 -0.76 15.56
CA PRO A 65 12.51 -1.46 16.84
C PRO A 65 11.95 -2.89 16.78
N ALA A 66 12.71 -3.86 17.33
CA ALA A 66 12.35 -5.27 17.28
C ALA A 66 10.97 -5.54 17.93
N MET A 67 10.67 -4.87 19.04
CA MET A 67 9.38 -4.99 19.74
C MET A 67 8.18 -4.54 18.87
N TRP A 68 8.40 -3.74 17.82
CA TRP A 68 7.36 -3.32 16.90
C TRP A 68 7.25 -4.23 15.69
N LYS A 69 8.09 -5.23 15.55
CA LYS A 69 8.07 -6.23 14.48
C LYS A 69 7.14 -7.41 14.81
N VAL A 70 6.61 -7.47 16.02
CA VAL A 70 5.62 -8.47 16.41
C VAL A 70 4.21 -7.96 16.15
N HIS A 71 3.39 -8.79 15.50
CA HIS A 71 2.01 -8.46 15.11
C HIS A 71 1.02 -9.43 15.75
N TRP A 72 -0.18 -8.96 15.99
CA TRP A 72 -1.35 -9.83 16.07
C TRP A 72 -2.08 -9.82 14.74
N ILE A 73 -2.56 -10.98 14.30
CA ILE A 73 -3.40 -11.11 13.11
C ILE A 73 -4.81 -11.43 13.56
N LEU A 74 -5.74 -10.53 13.24
CA LEU A 74 -7.17 -10.74 13.43
C LEU A 74 -7.76 -11.28 12.13
N PRO A 75 -8.30 -12.53 12.11
CA PRO A 75 -8.93 -13.09 10.94
C PRO A 75 -10.33 -12.50 10.77
N LEU A 76 -10.54 -11.72 9.72
CA LEU A 76 -11.87 -11.21 9.33
C LEU A 76 -12.47 -12.13 8.27
N TYR A 77 -13.62 -12.71 8.57
CA TYR A 77 -14.38 -13.55 7.64
C TYR A 77 -14.81 -12.75 6.40
N LYS A 78 -14.61 -13.33 5.22
CA LYS A 78 -15.02 -12.74 3.93
C LYS A 78 -16.33 -13.36 3.43
N LYS A 79 -16.30 -14.63 3.10
CA LYS A 79 -17.40 -15.39 2.50
C LYS A 79 -17.05 -16.89 2.37
N LYS A 80 -17.99 -17.70 1.97
CA LYS A 80 -17.86 -19.16 1.72
C LYS A 80 -17.81 -19.97 3.02
N ALA A 81 -17.09 -21.09 3.05
CA ALA A 81 -17.04 -21.99 4.19
C ALA A 81 -16.23 -21.38 5.36
N VAL A 82 -16.82 -21.33 6.54
CA VAL A 82 -16.24 -20.71 7.75
C VAL A 82 -15.05 -21.50 8.32
N PHE A 83 -14.92 -22.78 7.98
CA PHE A 83 -13.84 -23.66 8.43
C PHE A 83 -12.58 -23.59 7.52
N ASP A 84 -12.64 -22.87 6.41
CA ASP A 84 -11.51 -22.71 5.51
C ASP A 84 -10.80 -21.37 5.78
N ALA A 85 -9.53 -21.44 6.20
CA ALA A 85 -8.71 -20.28 6.51
C ALA A 85 -8.52 -19.31 5.32
N ALA A 86 -8.58 -19.81 4.08
CA ALA A 86 -8.48 -18.99 2.86
C ALA A 86 -9.66 -18.00 2.71
N ASN A 87 -10.77 -18.26 3.41
CA ASN A 87 -11.95 -17.40 3.42
C ASN A 87 -11.89 -16.25 4.44
N TYR A 88 -10.75 -16.06 5.06
CA TYR A 88 -10.51 -14.96 5.99
C TYR A 88 -9.47 -13.98 5.43
N ARG A 89 -9.58 -12.72 5.85
CA ARG A 89 -8.57 -11.69 5.62
C ARG A 89 -7.82 -11.44 6.92
N GLY A 90 -6.51 -11.59 6.90
CA GLY A 90 -5.66 -11.29 8.06
C GLY A 90 -5.45 -9.78 8.19
N VAL A 91 -5.98 -9.16 9.25
CA VAL A 91 -5.69 -7.75 9.57
C VAL A 91 -4.60 -7.72 10.62
N HIS A 92 -3.49 -7.05 10.29
CA HIS A 92 -2.36 -6.92 11.20
C HIS A 92 -2.60 -5.80 12.23
N LEU A 93 -2.65 -6.18 13.48
CA LEU A 93 -2.66 -5.27 14.61
C LEU A 93 -1.22 -5.06 15.07
N THR A 94 -0.61 -4.00 14.57
CA THR A 94 0.75 -3.58 14.95
C THR A 94 0.71 -2.68 16.19
N PRO A 95 1.82 -2.53 16.94
CA PRO A 95 1.92 -1.59 18.04
C PRO A 95 1.45 -0.18 17.67
N GLN A 96 0.70 0.47 18.56
CA GLN A 96 0.15 1.80 18.28
C GLN A 96 1.24 2.86 18.12
N LEU A 97 2.29 2.77 18.92
CA LEU A 97 3.42 3.69 18.81
C LEU A 97 4.18 3.53 17.49
N SER A 98 4.27 2.29 16.97
CA SER A 98 4.77 1.98 15.63
C SER A 98 3.98 2.76 14.57
N LYS A 99 2.64 2.69 14.60
CA LYS A 99 1.77 3.43 13.67
C LYS A 99 1.94 4.95 13.79
N VAL A 100 2.18 5.47 14.98
CA VAL A 100 2.47 6.90 15.19
C VAL A 100 3.76 7.31 14.48
N VAL A 101 4.83 6.52 14.63
CA VAL A 101 6.11 6.79 13.95
C VAL A 101 6.01 6.58 12.44
N GLU A 102 5.29 5.55 11.98
CA GLU A 102 5.00 5.39 10.54
C GLU A 102 4.30 6.62 9.95
N ARG A 103 3.29 7.19 10.65
CA ARG A 103 2.62 8.44 10.22
C ARG A 103 3.57 9.63 10.24
N LEU A 104 4.42 9.71 11.26
CA LEU A 104 5.35 10.83 11.41
C LEU A 104 6.40 10.85 10.29
N LEU A 105 7.00 9.71 9.97
CA LEU A 105 7.93 9.57 8.85
C LEU A 105 7.19 9.63 7.49
N GLY A 106 5.98 9.10 7.45
CA GLY A 106 5.11 9.14 6.26
C GLY A 106 4.75 10.55 5.81
N ARG A 107 4.75 11.56 6.72
CA ARG A 107 4.56 12.99 6.34
C ARG A 107 5.57 13.49 5.33
N PHE A 108 6.72 12.85 5.23
CA PHE A 108 7.78 13.19 4.28
C PHE A 108 7.80 12.22 3.10
N LEU A 109 7.57 10.94 3.37
CA LEU A 109 7.62 9.89 2.37
C LEU A 109 6.43 9.95 1.37
N LEU A 110 5.21 10.15 1.88
CA LEU A 110 4.02 10.14 1.02
C LEU A 110 3.97 11.32 0.04
N PRO A 111 4.26 12.59 0.44
CA PRO A 111 4.37 13.69 -0.51
C PRO A 111 5.49 13.50 -1.54
N PHE A 112 6.56 12.81 -1.17
CA PHE A 112 7.62 12.45 -2.13
C PHE A 112 7.10 11.46 -3.19
N PHE A 113 6.35 10.42 -2.79
CA PHE A 113 5.73 9.50 -3.73
C PHE A 113 4.73 10.19 -4.68
N GLU A 114 3.96 11.15 -4.17
CA GLU A 114 3.05 11.95 -4.98
C GLU A 114 3.81 12.85 -5.97
N ALA A 115 4.85 13.55 -5.51
CA ALA A 115 5.63 14.47 -6.33
C ALA A 115 6.46 13.78 -7.43
N THR A 116 6.81 12.50 -7.22
CA THR A 116 7.57 11.68 -8.18
C THR A 116 6.69 10.74 -9.00
N ASP A 117 5.38 10.84 -8.89
CA ASP A 117 4.41 9.91 -9.50
C ASP A 117 4.76 8.44 -9.26
N ALA A 118 5.21 8.12 -8.04
CA ALA A 118 5.71 6.79 -7.69
C ALA A 118 4.65 5.67 -7.83
N TYR A 119 3.37 6.04 -7.83
CA TYR A 119 2.23 5.12 -7.99
C TYR A 119 1.78 4.97 -9.45
N GLY A 120 2.28 5.82 -10.33
CA GLY A 120 1.79 5.97 -11.70
C GLY A 120 0.44 6.70 -11.78
N PRO A 121 0.07 7.19 -12.97
CA PRO A 121 -1.02 8.17 -13.14
C PRO A 121 -2.40 7.62 -12.76
N ASN A 122 -2.63 6.34 -12.97
CA ASN A 122 -3.96 5.73 -12.95
C ASN A 122 -4.24 4.91 -11.67
N GLN A 123 -3.43 5.07 -10.61
CA GLN A 123 -3.73 4.51 -9.29
C GLN A 123 -4.64 5.47 -8.51
N PHE A 124 -5.81 4.98 -8.11
CA PHE A 124 -6.82 5.76 -7.40
C PHE A 124 -6.94 5.41 -5.91
N ALA A 125 -6.44 4.25 -5.48
CA ALA A 125 -6.43 3.89 -4.07
C ALA A 125 -5.20 4.43 -3.34
N TYR A 126 -5.38 4.82 -2.09
CA TYR A 126 -4.33 5.31 -1.20
C TYR A 126 -3.52 6.50 -1.74
N ALA A 127 -4.06 7.19 -2.75
CA ALA A 127 -3.51 8.40 -3.33
C ALA A 127 -4.33 9.62 -2.86
N LYS A 128 -3.65 10.74 -2.60
CA LYS A 128 -4.30 11.95 -2.11
C LYS A 128 -5.23 12.54 -3.18
N GLY A 129 -6.44 12.90 -2.77
CA GLY A 129 -7.43 13.52 -3.66
C GLY A 129 -8.01 12.59 -4.71
N LYS A 130 -7.73 11.27 -4.64
CA LYS A 130 -8.31 10.25 -5.51
C LYS A 130 -9.07 9.21 -4.69
N GLY A 131 -10.10 8.61 -5.28
CA GLY A 131 -10.90 7.58 -4.64
C GLY A 131 -11.64 6.69 -5.63
N CYS A 132 -12.41 5.74 -5.11
CA CYS A 132 -13.17 4.79 -5.94
C CYS A 132 -14.16 5.48 -6.88
N LYS A 133 -14.80 6.58 -6.41
CA LYS A 133 -15.74 7.35 -7.24
C LYS A 133 -15.04 8.01 -8.43
N ASP A 134 -13.82 8.49 -8.24
CA ASP A 134 -13.04 9.13 -9.30
C ASP A 134 -12.60 8.09 -10.34
N ALA A 135 -12.15 6.90 -9.89
CA ALA A 135 -11.82 5.78 -10.78
C ALA A 135 -13.02 5.37 -11.63
N LEU A 136 -14.18 5.21 -10.98
CA LEU A 136 -15.41 4.83 -11.67
C LEU A 136 -15.87 5.92 -12.67
N ALA A 137 -15.86 7.19 -12.26
CA ALA A 137 -16.25 8.30 -13.12
C ALA A 137 -15.35 8.40 -14.36
N THR A 138 -14.03 8.26 -14.17
CA THR A 138 -13.05 8.28 -15.27
C THR A 138 -13.36 7.18 -16.29
N ASN A 139 -13.59 5.95 -15.84
CA ASN A 139 -13.89 4.82 -16.72
C ASN A 139 -15.22 5.03 -17.46
N VAL A 140 -16.29 5.32 -16.71
CA VAL A 140 -17.64 5.42 -17.26
C VAL A 140 -17.76 6.55 -18.28
N LEU A 141 -17.19 7.73 -17.98
CA LEU A 141 -17.20 8.86 -18.91
C LEU A 141 -16.45 8.54 -20.21
N GLN A 142 -15.29 7.88 -20.12
CA GLN A 142 -14.52 7.47 -21.29
C GLN A 142 -15.27 6.42 -22.12
N TRP A 143 -15.90 5.42 -21.47
CA TRP A 143 -16.65 4.39 -22.15
C TRP A 143 -17.92 4.94 -22.82
N ILE A 144 -18.65 5.85 -22.16
CA ILE A 144 -19.81 6.52 -22.77
C ILE A 144 -19.39 7.29 -24.01
N TRP A 145 -18.27 8.02 -23.93
CA TRP A 145 -17.75 8.77 -25.08
C TRP A 145 -17.41 7.84 -26.27
N TRP A 146 -16.73 6.72 -26.02
CA TRP A 146 -16.42 5.74 -27.05
C TRP A 146 -17.68 5.12 -27.68
N LEU A 147 -18.62 4.68 -26.84
CA LEU A 147 -19.88 4.08 -27.33
C LEU A 147 -20.71 5.08 -28.14
N HIS A 148 -20.78 6.35 -27.69
CA HIS A 148 -21.46 7.41 -28.41
C HIS A 148 -20.85 7.66 -29.80
N ASN A 149 -19.54 7.50 -29.95
CA ASN A 149 -18.84 7.64 -31.22
C ASN A 149 -18.76 6.34 -32.01
N GLY A 150 -19.54 5.31 -31.66
CA GLY A 150 -19.69 4.07 -32.41
C GLY A 150 -18.57 3.06 -32.23
N TYR A 151 -17.70 3.22 -31.22
CA TYR A 151 -16.68 2.22 -30.92
C TYR A 151 -17.24 1.05 -30.12
N GLN A 152 -16.61 -0.11 -30.24
CA GLN A 152 -16.74 -1.25 -29.35
C GLN A 152 -15.71 -1.12 -28.22
N ILE A 153 -15.99 -1.66 -27.04
CA ILE A 153 -15.08 -1.62 -25.90
C ILE A 153 -14.75 -3.04 -25.45
N ALA A 154 -13.47 -3.34 -25.34
CA ALA A 154 -13.01 -4.54 -24.66
C ALA A 154 -12.50 -4.20 -23.27
N LEU A 155 -12.97 -4.94 -22.26
CA LEU A 155 -12.61 -4.78 -20.87
C LEU A 155 -12.06 -6.09 -20.31
N TYR A 156 -10.88 -6.02 -19.67
CA TYR A 156 -10.28 -7.10 -18.91
C TYR A 156 -10.08 -6.63 -17.47
N CYS A 157 -10.76 -7.30 -16.54
CA CYS A 157 -10.62 -7.04 -15.09
C CYS A 157 -9.71 -8.10 -14.49
N SER A 158 -8.69 -7.69 -13.77
CA SER A 158 -7.75 -8.56 -13.07
C SER A 158 -7.69 -8.22 -11.59
N ASP A 159 -7.65 -9.25 -10.75
CA ASP A 159 -7.42 -9.18 -9.32
C ASP A 159 -6.12 -9.91 -8.97
N VAL A 160 -5.32 -9.33 -8.09
CA VAL A 160 -4.08 -9.95 -7.61
C VAL A 160 -4.36 -10.70 -6.32
N SER A 161 -4.52 -12.02 -6.43
CA SER A 161 -4.77 -12.87 -5.27
C SER A 161 -3.64 -12.76 -4.24
N GLY A 162 -3.99 -12.34 -3.02
CA GLY A 162 -3.04 -12.19 -1.92
C GLY A 162 -1.99 -11.10 -2.18
N ALA A 163 -2.36 -10.02 -2.83
CA ALA A 163 -1.49 -8.93 -3.26
C ALA A 163 -0.45 -8.51 -2.21
N PHE A 164 -0.90 -8.14 -1.02
CA PHE A 164 -0.03 -7.72 0.07
C PHE A 164 0.91 -8.82 0.57
N ASP A 165 0.48 -10.08 0.49
CA ASP A 165 1.20 -11.26 0.98
C ASP A 165 2.24 -11.78 -0.04
N ARG A 166 2.35 -11.16 -1.21
CA ARG A 166 3.26 -11.59 -2.29
C ARG A 166 4.35 -10.57 -2.62
N VAL A 167 4.49 -9.53 -1.83
CA VAL A 167 5.51 -8.49 -2.04
C VAL A 167 6.86 -8.99 -1.55
N LYS A 168 7.78 -9.28 -2.47
CA LYS A 168 9.16 -9.61 -2.11
C LYS A 168 9.86 -8.36 -1.58
N ALA A 169 10.30 -8.39 -0.30
CA ALA A 169 10.89 -7.25 0.39
C ALA A 169 12.12 -6.70 -0.35
N THR A 170 13.00 -7.57 -0.85
CA THR A 170 14.20 -7.17 -1.62
C THR A 170 13.83 -6.43 -2.89
N LYS A 171 12.84 -6.94 -3.64
CA LYS A 171 12.37 -6.28 -4.87
C LYS A 171 11.68 -4.96 -4.60
N LEU A 172 10.92 -4.85 -3.52
CA LEU A 172 10.33 -3.58 -3.11
C LEU A 172 11.41 -2.54 -2.82
N VAL A 173 12.46 -2.90 -2.07
CA VAL A 173 13.58 -2.00 -1.76
C VAL A 173 14.28 -1.56 -3.04
N GLU A 174 14.59 -2.46 -3.99
CA GLU A 174 15.18 -2.14 -5.30
C GLU A 174 14.30 -1.14 -6.09
N LYS A 175 12.97 -1.37 -6.11
CA LYS A 175 12.02 -0.47 -6.80
C LYS A 175 11.96 0.91 -6.14
N LEU A 176 11.96 0.97 -4.81
CA LEU A 176 11.99 2.23 -4.07
C LEU A 176 13.28 3.03 -4.35
N GLN A 177 14.43 2.35 -4.43
CA GLN A 177 15.70 2.99 -4.83
C GLN A 177 15.60 3.59 -6.24
N LYS A 178 15.09 2.85 -7.21
CA LYS A 178 14.87 3.33 -8.58
C LYS A 178 13.90 4.52 -8.65
N LYS A 179 12.98 4.63 -7.70
CA LYS A 179 12.04 5.76 -7.55
C LYS A 179 12.65 6.93 -6.76
N GLY A 180 13.91 6.86 -6.36
CA GLY A 180 14.63 7.94 -5.67
C GLY A 180 14.54 7.93 -4.15
N VAL A 181 13.99 6.87 -3.54
CA VAL A 181 14.05 6.69 -2.08
C VAL A 181 15.45 6.21 -1.71
N THR A 182 16.20 6.98 -0.95
CA THR A 182 17.59 6.69 -0.62
C THR A 182 17.92 7.03 0.83
N GLY A 183 19.13 6.66 1.29
CA GLY A 183 19.65 7.03 2.60
C GLY A 183 18.90 6.40 3.76
N ASP A 184 18.82 7.13 4.86
CA ASP A 184 18.33 6.64 6.15
C ASP A 184 16.90 6.11 6.08
N ILE A 185 16.02 6.77 5.33
CA ILE A 185 14.62 6.34 5.22
C ILE A 185 14.49 4.99 4.48
N LEU A 186 15.33 4.72 3.49
CA LEU A 186 15.33 3.41 2.82
C LEU A 186 15.80 2.31 3.75
N ASN A 187 16.84 2.56 4.57
CA ASN A 187 17.32 1.63 5.59
C ASN A 187 16.22 1.32 6.61
N VAL A 188 15.49 2.35 7.05
CA VAL A 188 14.35 2.18 7.96
C VAL A 188 13.25 1.32 7.32
N ILE A 189 12.90 1.56 6.04
CA ILE A 189 11.89 0.76 5.34
C ILE A 189 12.36 -0.70 5.20
N GLN A 190 13.61 -0.92 4.85
CA GLN A 190 14.20 -2.27 4.77
C GLN A 190 14.14 -2.99 6.12
N SER A 191 14.53 -2.32 7.21
CA SER A 191 14.41 -2.85 8.57
C SER A 191 12.95 -3.07 9.00
N TRP A 192 12.03 -2.19 8.56
CA TRP A 192 10.60 -2.32 8.82
C TRP A 192 9.99 -3.54 8.12
N LEU A 193 10.45 -3.90 6.93
CA LEU A 193 10.00 -5.08 6.18
C LEU A 193 10.51 -6.39 6.76
N GLY A 194 11.71 -6.40 7.33
CA GLY A 194 12.41 -7.61 7.73
C GLY A 194 12.07 -8.11 9.15
N GLU A 195 12.31 -9.40 9.38
CA GLU A 195 12.27 -10.06 10.69
C GLU A 195 10.94 -9.88 11.44
N ARG A 196 9.84 -9.97 10.72
CA ARG A 196 8.50 -9.83 11.30
C ARG A 196 7.97 -11.16 11.81
N GLU A 197 7.24 -11.10 12.89
CA GLU A 197 6.59 -12.25 13.50
C GLU A 197 5.12 -11.93 13.80
N ALA A 198 4.27 -12.94 13.75
CA ALA A 198 2.87 -12.77 14.07
C ALA A 198 2.29 -13.96 14.81
N LYS A 199 1.21 -13.68 15.56
CA LYS A 199 0.31 -14.67 16.13
C LYS A 199 -1.11 -14.35 15.69
N VAL A 200 -1.85 -15.37 15.25
CA VAL A 200 -3.29 -15.22 15.01
C VAL A 200 -4.00 -15.17 16.36
N VAL A 201 -4.96 -14.25 16.48
CA VAL A 201 -5.74 -14.05 17.71
C VAL A 201 -7.20 -14.29 17.42
N VAL A 202 -7.81 -15.25 18.12
CA VAL A 202 -9.24 -15.55 18.03
C VAL A 202 -9.79 -15.71 19.46
N ASN A 203 -10.78 -14.90 19.82
CA ASN A 203 -11.43 -14.93 21.13
C ASN A 203 -10.43 -14.92 22.31
N GLY A 204 -9.37 -14.10 22.20
CA GLY A 204 -8.35 -14.00 23.25
C GLY A 204 -7.30 -15.14 23.26
N THR A 205 -7.46 -16.13 22.40
CA THR A 205 -6.51 -17.25 22.28
C THR A 205 -5.52 -16.96 21.16
N PHE A 206 -4.24 -17.29 21.40
CA PHE A 206 -3.13 -17.05 20.47
C PHE A 206 -2.65 -18.34 19.81
N SER A 207 -2.37 -18.27 18.53
CA SER A 207 -1.64 -19.33 17.83
C SER A 207 -0.16 -19.38 18.22
N LYS A 208 0.56 -20.40 17.72
CA LYS A 208 2.02 -20.37 17.69
C LYS A 208 2.50 -19.16 16.88
N THR A 209 3.70 -18.65 17.21
CA THR A 209 4.35 -17.57 16.46
C THR A 209 4.75 -18.07 15.07
N ALA A 210 4.43 -17.28 14.04
CA ALA A 210 4.86 -17.51 12.67
C ALA A 210 5.73 -16.35 12.20
N LYS A 211 6.80 -16.65 11.43
CA LYS A 211 7.62 -15.64 10.77
C LYS A 211 6.89 -15.13 9.53
N LEU A 212 6.92 -13.83 9.33
CA LEU A 212 6.32 -13.15 8.19
C LEU A 212 7.43 -12.71 7.22
N ASN A 213 7.47 -13.35 6.06
CA ASN A 213 8.47 -13.04 5.03
C ASN A 213 7.76 -12.57 3.76
N ASN A 214 8.41 -11.67 3.01
CA ASN A 214 7.97 -11.26 1.68
C ASN A 214 6.53 -10.76 1.60
N MET A 215 6.18 -9.80 2.43
CA MET A 215 4.87 -9.14 2.40
C MET A 215 4.94 -7.68 2.84
N VAL A 216 3.94 -6.91 2.48
CA VAL A 216 3.58 -5.66 3.15
C VAL A 216 2.35 -5.91 4.02
N PHE A 217 2.24 -5.20 5.15
CA PHE A 217 1.33 -5.62 6.21
C PHE A 217 0.00 -4.87 6.15
N GLN A 218 -1.09 -5.62 5.92
CA GLN A 218 -2.44 -5.06 5.88
C GLN A 218 -2.85 -4.54 7.27
N GLY A 219 -3.14 -3.24 7.37
CA GLY A 219 -3.47 -2.58 8.64
C GLY A 219 -2.34 -1.69 9.19
N THR A 220 -1.20 -1.61 8.51
CA THR A 220 -0.12 -0.65 8.78
C THR A 220 -0.33 0.64 7.98
N VAL A 221 0.43 1.68 8.31
CA VAL A 221 0.34 2.97 7.61
C VAL A 221 1.10 2.93 6.28
N TRP A 222 2.24 2.22 6.25
CA TRP A 222 3.10 2.16 5.05
C TRP A 222 2.73 1.05 4.07
N GLY A 223 2.01 0.01 4.51
CA GLY A 223 1.64 -1.11 3.66
C GLY A 223 1.00 -0.69 2.34
N PRO A 224 -0.12 0.06 2.36
CA PRO A 224 -0.80 0.48 1.15
C PRO A 224 0.04 1.32 0.18
N PRO A 225 0.72 2.41 0.59
CA PRO A 225 1.57 3.17 -0.33
C PRO A 225 2.78 2.39 -0.86
N LEU A 226 3.35 1.49 -0.07
CA LEU A 226 4.45 0.62 -0.53
C LEU A 226 3.95 -0.42 -1.53
N TRP A 227 2.72 -0.93 -1.37
CA TRP A 227 2.07 -1.76 -2.38
C TRP A 227 1.92 -1.00 -3.70
N ASN A 228 1.40 0.22 -3.68
CA ASN A 228 1.24 1.02 -4.88
C ASN A 228 2.57 1.23 -5.63
N CYS A 229 3.66 1.53 -4.89
CA CYS A 229 5.01 1.64 -5.47
C CYS A 229 5.50 0.31 -6.06
N PHE A 230 5.16 -0.82 -5.43
CA PHE A 230 5.57 -2.14 -5.87
C PHE A 230 4.84 -2.58 -7.13
N PHE A 231 3.54 -2.28 -7.21
CA PHE A 231 2.66 -2.75 -8.28
C PHE A 231 2.74 -1.89 -9.55
N GLU A 232 3.29 -0.68 -9.48
CA GLU A 232 3.29 0.29 -10.58
C GLU A 232 3.93 -0.25 -11.87
N ASP A 233 5.09 -0.89 -11.79
CA ASP A 233 5.81 -1.38 -12.97
C ASP A 233 5.19 -2.66 -13.57
N ALA A 234 4.46 -3.45 -12.79
CA ALA A 234 3.72 -4.61 -13.29
C ALA A 234 2.63 -4.24 -14.32
N ARG A 235 2.25 -2.96 -14.37
CA ARG A 235 1.26 -2.42 -15.31
C ARG A 235 1.84 -1.96 -16.64
N ALA A 236 3.17 -1.84 -16.72
CA ALA A 236 3.84 -1.40 -17.95
C ALA A 236 3.50 -2.28 -19.18
N PRO A 237 3.37 -3.61 -19.08
CA PRO A 237 2.97 -4.47 -20.18
C PRO A 237 1.57 -4.16 -20.72
N VAL A 238 0.61 -3.74 -19.86
CA VAL A 238 -0.75 -3.33 -20.26
C VAL A 238 -0.66 -2.13 -21.19
N ARG A 239 0.04 -1.08 -20.77
CA ARG A 239 0.23 0.15 -21.57
C ARG A 239 0.92 -0.15 -22.90
N LYS A 240 1.93 -1.02 -22.91
CA LYS A 240 2.63 -1.47 -24.12
C LYS A 240 1.72 -2.25 -25.09
N SER A 241 0.68 -2.89 -24.59
CA SER A 241 -0.32 -3.58 -25.42
C SER A 241 -1.32 -2.61 -26.09
N GLY A 242 -1.22 -1.31 -25.78
CA GLY A 242 -2.16 -0.30 -26.26
C GLY A 242 -3.52 -0.34 -25.57
N PHE A 243 -3.59 -0.89 -24.38
CA PHE A 243 -4.73 -0.80 -23.48
C PHE A 243 -4.55 0.36 -22.50
N ASP A 244 -5.62 1.05 -22.22
CA ASP A 244 -5.73 1.96 -21.10
C ASP A 244 -5.92 1.15 -19.81
N GLU A 245 -5.63 1.77 -18.67
CA GLU A 245 -5.76 1.11 -17.36
C GLU A 245 -6.37 2.04 -16.33
N THR A 246 -7.09 1.45 -15.38
CA THR A 246 -7.50 2.08 -14.12
C THR A 246 -7.27 1.10 -12.99
N VAL A 247 -6.65 1.58 -11.93
CA VAL A 247 -6.23 0.75 -10.80
C VAL A 247 -6.83 1.27 -9.50
N PHE A 248 -7.38 0.36 -8.73
CA PHE A 248 -7.79 0.65 -7.36
C PHE A 248 -7.18 -0.39 -6.40
N ALA A 249 -6.06 -0.05 -5.78
CA ALA A 249 -5.21 -0.95 -4.99
C ALA A 249 -4.65 -2.11 -5.84
N ASP A 250 -5.21 -3.28 -5.71
CA ASP A 250 -4.88 -4.51 -6.44
C ASP A 250 -5.84 -4.83 -7.60
N ASP A 251 -7.00 -4.18 -7.62
CA ASP A 251 -7.95 -4.29 -8.72
C ASP A 251 -7.46 -3.50 -9.94
N LEU A 252 -7.21 -4.19 -11.04
CA LEU A 252 -6.75 -3.63 -12.31
C LEU A 252 -7.82 -3.82 -13.40
N ASN A 253 -8.28 -2.73 -13.98
CA ASN A 253 -9.13 -2.71 -15.14
C ASN A 253 -8.31 -2.26 -16.36
N CYS A 254 -8.22 -3.11 -17.38
CA CYS A 254 -7.58 -2.82 -18.65
C CYS A 254 -8.67 -2.71 -19.73
N PHE A 255 -8.69 -1.64 -20.51
CA PHE A 255 -9.73 -1.44 -21.49
C PHE A 255 -9.18 -0.77 -22.75
N LYS A 256 -9.84 -1.05 -23.88
CA LYS A 256 -9.45 -0.53 -25.18
C LYS A 256 -10.69 -0.38 -26.07
N SER A 257 -10.73 0.71 -26.84
CA SER A 257 -11.74 0.88 -27.88
C SER A 257 -11.30 0.23 -29.19
N PHE A 258 -12.28 -0.25 -29.94
CA PHE A 258 -12.12 -0.81 -31.28
C PHE A 258 -13.19 -0.23 -32.21
N ASP A 259 -12.86 -0.04 -33.46
CA ASP A 259 -13.86 0.36 -34.45
C ASP A 259 -14.99 -0.67 -34.53
N LYS A 260 -16.21 -0.20 -34.81
CA LYS A 260 -17.41 -1.05 -34.86
C LYS A 260 -17.31 -2.26 -35.79
N ASP A 261 -16.48 -2.16 -36.82
CA ASP A 261 -16.33 -3.19 -37.86
C ASP A 261 -15.24 -4.22 -37.52
N VAL A 262 -14.54 -4.05 -36.40
CA VAL A 262 -13.54 -5.02 -35.91
C VAL A 262 -14.25 -6.29 -35.44
N PRO A 263 -13.98 -7.47 -36.03
CA PRO A 263 -14.65 -8.69 -35.64
C PRO A 263 -14.22 -9.18 -34.24
N ASN A 264 -15.17 -9.74 -33.49
CA ASN A 264 -14.94 -10.24 -32.13
C ASN A 264 -13.70 -11.13 -31.95
N PRO A 265 -13.36 -12.05 -32.88
CA PRO A 265 -12.13 -12.85 -32.72
C PRO A 265 -10.85 -12.02 -32.63
N LYS A 266 -10.74 -10.91 -33.37
CA LYS A 266 -9.57 -10.00 -33.29
C LYS A 266 -9.53 -9.26 -31.95
N ILE A 267 -10.69 -8.86 -31.43
CA ILE A 267 -10.82 -8.24 -30.11
C ILE A 267 -10.37 -9.23 -29.03
N MET A 268 -10.85 -10.48 -29.08
CA MET A 268 -10.46 -11.54 -28.13
C MET A 268 -8.96 -11.82 -28.16
N THR A 269 -8.35 -11.95 -29.35
CA THR A 269 -6.89 -12.11 -29.48
C THR A 269 -6.12 -10.95 -28.83
N SER A 270 -6.63 -9.71 -28.96
CA SER A 270 -6.02 -8.54 -28.33
C SER A 270 -6.12 -8.59 -26.80
N LEU A 271 -7.25 -9.04 -26.24
CA LEU A 271 -7.45 -9.25 -24.79
C LEU A 271 -6.55 -10.36 -24.26
N GLU A 272 -6.46 -11.49 -24.94
CA GLU A 272 -5.58 -12.61 -24.57
C GLU A 272 -4.12 -12.19 -24.54
N LYS A 273 -3.68 -11.38 -25.52
CA LYS A 273 -2.33 -10.81 -25.53
C LYS A 273 -2.11 -9.86 -24.36
N CYS A 274 -3.09 -9.02 -24.02
CA CYS A 274 -3.00 -8.14 -22.84
C CYS A 274 -2.86 -8.98 -21.56
N GLN A 275 -3.69 -10.01 -21.41
CA GLN A 275 -3.65 -10.92 -20.26
C GLN A 275 -2.31 -11.65 -20.15
N SER A 276 -1.81 -12.22 -21.25
CA SER A 276 -0.53 -12.92 -21.30
C SER A 276 0.65 -12.00 -20.92
N ASN A 277 0.65 -10.76 -21.42
CA ASN A 277 1.66 -9.77 -21.11
C ASN A 277 1.63 -9.33 -19.64
N LEU A 278 0.46 -9.38 -18.99
CA LEU A 278 0.33 -9.07 -17.55
C LEU A 278 0.84 -10.21 -16.67
N GLN A 279 0.80 -11.45 -17.15
CA GLN A 279 1.21 -12.65 -16.41
C GLN A 279 2.69 -12.97 -16.57
N SER A 280 3.38 -12.37 -17.54
CA SER A 280 4.82 -12.54 -17.80
C SER A 280 5.70 -11.68 -16.88
#